data_ba29bac9a117c37eb1eda8b5c4afa454
#
_entry.id   ba29bac9a117c37eb1eda8b5c4afa454
#
_cell.length_a   1.000
_cell.length_b   1.000
_cell.length_c   1.000
_cell.angle_alpha   90.00
_cell.angle_beta   90.00
_cell.angle_gamma   90.00
#
_symmetry.space_group_name_H-M   'P 1'
#
loop_
_entity.id
_entity.type
_entity.pdbx_description
1 polymer ?
#
loop_
_entity_poly.entity_id
_entity_poly.type
_entity_poly.pdbx_seq_one_letter_code
_entity_poly.pdbx_strand_id
1 'polypeptide(L)'
;MGKYVERFNTAERVLHWFVAVSFFTLLLSGLGLYSRLFHGYFDLFGGGVGAILAHKYAGVVFFISSLMLFFNHAGGMFTFDEDDRKWLRSLGGYLSRDPEHINSGKFNAGQKMFGIFMGVATLLLGVTGVINWIPESFPRGLVQFSLFLHGLLFVAFVMLMIVHVYLTTIGNPGTLEGMLYGNVRRIWARTHHPKWYKEVGGE
;
A
#
# COMPACT_ATOMS: atom_id res chain seq x y z
N MET A 1 0.73 -33.80 -1.40
CA MET A 1 0.70 -32.37 -0.99
C MET A 1 -0.08 -31.51 -1.98
N GLY A 2 -0.93 -30.58 -1.51
CA GLY A 2 -1.71 -29.70 -2.40
C GLY A 2 -0.84 -28.75 -3.23
N LYS A 3 -1.36 -28.26 -4.36
CA LYS A 3 -0.66 -27.37 -5.30
C LYS A 3 -0.47 -25.93 -4.75
N TYR A 4 -1.24 -25.55 -3.73
CA TYR A 4 -1.33 -24.18 -3.17
C TYR A 4 -0.99 -24.18 -1.67
N VAL A 5 -0.62 -22.99 -1.17
CA VAL A 5 -0.42 -22.68 0.26
C VAL A 5 -1.11 -21.37 0.58
N GLU A 6 -1.77 -21.31 1.74
CA GLU A 6 -2.44 -20.08 2.20
C GLU A 6 -1.40 -19.02 2.57
N ARG A 7 -1.58 -17.79 2.03
CA ARG A 7 -0.71 -16.64 2.27
C ARG A 7 -1.41 -15.55 3.07
N PHE A 8 -2.66 -15.28 2.74
CA PHE A 8 -3.48 -14.26 3.40
C PHE A 8 -4.86 -14.81 3.74
N ASN A 9 -5.29 -14.57 4.97
CA ASN A 9 -6.63 -14.94 5.42
C ASN A 9 -7.70 -13.99 4.85
N THR A 10 -8.96 -14.32 5.05
CA THR A 10 -10.09 -13.54 4.51
C THR A 10 -10.13 -12.12 5.06
N ALA A 11 -9.82 -11.91 6.35
CA ALA A 11 -9.86 -10.58 6.96
C ALA A 11 -8.76 -9.67 6.38
N GLU A 12 -7.53 -10.18 6.20
CA GLU A 12 -6.42 -9.45 5.56
C GLU A 12 -6.79 -9.00 4.14
N ARG A 13 -7.43 -9.88 3.38
CA ARG A 13 -7.87 -9.61 2.00
C ARG A 13 -9.01 -8.57 1.95
N VAL A 14 -10.00 -8.70 2.80
CA VAL A 14 -11.13 -7.75 2.88
C VAL A 14 -10.60 -6.35 3.25
N LEU A 15 -9.75 -6.24 4.26
CA LEU A 15 -9.12 -4.96 4.64
C LEU A 15 -8.31 -4.38 3.47
N HIS A 16 -7.50 -5.21 2.78
CA HIS A 16 -6.73 -4.77 1.62
C HIS A 16 -7.64 -4.20 0.52
N TRP A 17 -8.78 -4.84 0.23
CA TRP A 17 -9.71 -4.35 -0.80
C TRP A 17 -10.44 -3.07 -0.37
N PHE A 18 -10.74 -2.89 0.92
CA PHE A 18 -11.21 -1.60 1.43
C PHE A 18 -10.18 -0.49 1.23
N VAL A 19 -8.90 -0.77 1.54
CA VAL A 19 -7.78 0.14 1.25
C VAL A 19 -7.70 0.45 -0.23
N ALA A 20 -7.75 -0.56 -1.10
CA ALA A 20 -7.61 -0.38 -2.55
C ALA A 20 -8.77 0.46 -3.14
N VAL A 21 -10.02 0.13 -2.83
CA VAL A 21 -11.20 0.86 -3.36
C VAL A 21 -11.22 2.29 -2.85
N SER A 22 -10.99 2.50 -1.54
CA SER A 22 -10.93 3.86 -0.98
C SER A 22 -9.76 4.66 -1.54
N PHE A 23 -8.59 4.03 -1.77
CA PHE A 23 -7.45 4.67 -2.43
C PHE A 23 -7.79 5.16 -3.84
N PHE A 24 -8.41 4.33 -4.68
CA PHE A 24 -8.78 4.77 -6.03
C PHE A 24 -9.84 5.88 -6.03
N THR A 25 -10.77 5.84 -5.07
CA THR A 25 -11.73 6.94 -4.87
C THR A 25 -10.99 8.24 -4.48
N LEU A 26 -10.04 8.16 -3.55
CA LEU A 26 -9.19 9.28 -3.13
C LEU A 26 -8.30 9.78 -4.27
N LEU A 27 -7.72 8.89 -5.07
CA LEU A 27 -6.91 9.23 -6.23
C LEU A 27 -7.70 10.06 -7.24
N LEU A 28 -8.86 9.56 -7.69
CA LEU A 28 -9.66 10.22 -8.72
C LEU A 28 -10.24 11.55 -8.22
N SER A 29 -10.82 11.59 -7.02
CA SER A 29 -11.31 12.83 -6.42
C SER A 29 -10.17 13.80 -6.11
N GLY A 30 -9.04 13.31 -5.56
CA GLY A 30 -7.88 14.10 -5.20
C GLY A 30 -7.17 14.73 -6.38
N LEU A 31 -7.03 14.03 -7.51
CA LEU A 31 -6.48 14.59 -8.76
C LEU A 31 -7.30 15.80 -9.23
N GLY A 32 -8.64 15.70 -9.21
CA GLY A 32 -9.53 16.82 -9.54
C GLY A 32 -9.37 17.99 -8.57
N LEU A 33 -9.19 17.73 -7.28
CA LEU A 33 -8.95 18.78 -6.28
C LEU A 33 -7.55 19.40 -6.38
N TYR A 34 -6.56 18.61 -6.83
CA TYR A 34 -5.18 19.03 -6.95
C TYR A 34 -4.91 19.90 -8.19
N SER A 35 -5.53 19.59 -9.33
CA SER A 35 -5.25 20.30 -10.59
C SER A 35 -6.48 20.40 -11.49
N ARG A 36 -6.63 21.60 -12.09
CA ARG A 36 -7.70 21.89 -13.07
C ARG A 36 -7.69 20.96 -14.29
N LEU A 37 -6.52 20.40 -14.63
CA LEU A 37 -6.37 19.43 -15.72
C LEU A 37 -7.26 18.19 -15.52
N PHE A 38 -7.53 17.83 -14.27
CA PHE A 38 -8.28 16.64 -13.90
C PHE A 38 -9.72 16.93 -13.42
N HIS A 39 -10.22 18.15 -13.62
CA HIS A 39 -11.61 18.51 -13.21
C HIS A 39 -12.68 17.64 -13.85
N GLY A 40 -12.41 17.02 -15.00
CA GLY A 40 -13.32 16.04 -15.61
C GLY A 40 -13.64 14.84 -14.72
N TYR A 41 -12.77 14.50 -13.75
CA TYR A 41 -13.06 13.44 -12.78
C TYR A 41 -14.18 13.81 -11.79
N PHE A 42 -14.53 15.09 -11.65
CA PHE A 42 -15.66 15.51 -10.81
C PHE A 42 -17.00 14.95 -11.30
N ASP A 43 -17.12 14.69 -12.59
CA ASP A 43 -18.35 14.13 -13.17
C ASP A 43 -18.65 12.73 -12.65
N LEU A 44 -17.62 11.96 -12.29
CA LEU A 44 -17.76 10.64 -11.66
C LEU A 44 -18.45 10.71 -10.28
N PHE A 45 -18.42 11.87 -9.65
CA PHE A 45 -18.95 12.10 -8.30
C PHE A 45 -20.17 13.05 -8.27
N GLY A 46 -20.71 13.39 -9.44
CA GLY A 46 -21.84 14.35 -9.52
C GLY A 46 -21.41 15.80 -9.33
N GLY A 47 -20.18 16.16 -9.71
CA GLY A 47 -19.64 17.51 -9.63
C GLY A 47 -18.64 17.71 -8.47
N GLY A 48 -18.11 18.94 -8.35
CA GLY A 48 -17.05 19.24 -7.37
C GLY A 48 -17.45 19.03 -5.91
N VAL A 49 -18.70 19.34 -5.55
CA VAL A 49 -19.20 19.09 -4.18
C VAL A 49 -19.24 17.60 -3.88
N GLY A 50 -19.75 16.79 -4.81
CA GLY A 50 -19.76 15.34 -4.67
C GLY A 50 -18.35 14.75 -4.58
N ALA A 51 -17.40 15.27 -5.35
CA ALA A 51 -16.00 14.84 -5.28
C ALA A 51 -15.36 15.15 -3.91
N ILE A 52 -15.62 16.33 -3.32
CA ILE A 52 -15.16 16.71 -1.97
C ILE A 52 -15.74 15.74 -0.93
N LEU A 53 -17.04 15.46 -0.99
CA LEU A 53 -17.68 14.53 -0.06
C LEU A 53 -17.13 13.11 -0.20
N ALA A 54 -17.00 12.62 -1.45
CA ALA A 54 -16.40 11.31 -1.73
C ALA A 54 -14.97 11.21 -1.20
N HIS A 55 -14.15 12.27 -1.38
CA HIS A 55 -12.79 12.34 -0.85
C HIS A 55 -12.75 12.24 0.67
N LYS A 56 -13.59 13.01 1.36
CA LYS A 56 -13.66 13.03 2.83
C LYS A 56 -14.06 11.66 3.39
N TYR A 57 -15.14 11.07 2.89
CA TYR A 57 -15.62 9.76 3.40
C TYR A 57 -14.68 8.62 3.01
N ALA A 58 -14.18 8.60 1.78
CA ALA A 58 -13.17 7.63 1.39
C ALA A 58 -11.88 7.75 2.21
N GLY A 59 -11.51 9.00 2.61
CA GLY A 59 -10.38 9.26 3.51
C GLY A 59 -10.53 8.60 4.87
N VAL A 60 -11.73 8.66 5.46
CA VAL A 60 -12.03 7.98 6.75
C VAL A 60 -11.93 6.45 6.59
N VAL A 61 -12.54 5.89 5.54
CA VAL A 61 -12.49 4.44 5.27
C VAL A 61 -11.05 4.00 5.04
N PHE A 62 -10.30 4.73 4.21
CA PHE A 62 -8.90 4.46 3.93
C PHE A 62 -8.04 4.49 5.19
N PHE A 63 -8.21 5.52 6.02
CA PHE A 63 -7.43 5.70 7.26
C PHE A 63 -7.65 4.52 8.21
N ILE A 64 -8.90 4.17 8.48
CA ILE A 64 -9.25 3.08 9.42
C ILE A 64 -8.76 1.74 8.86
N SER A 65 -9.09 1.39 7.62
CA SER A 65 -8.73 0.11 7.04
C SER A 65 -7.21 -0.06 6.85
N SER A 66 -6.49 1.02 6.48
CA SER A 66 -5.03 1.00 6.35
C SER A 66 -4.35 0.78 7.70
N LEU A 67 -4.80 1.47 8.77
CA LEU A 67 -4.24 1.26 10.11
C LEU A 67 -4.53 -0.14 10.64
N MET A 68 -5.73 -0.66 10.44
CA MET A 68 -6.06 -2.03 10.83
C MET A 68 -5.16 -3.04 10.11
N LEU A 69 -4.96 -2.88 8.81
CA LEU A 69 -4.07 -3.74 8.02
C LEU A 69 -2.61 -3.60 8.46
N PHE A 70 -2.15 -2.36 8.72
CA PHE A 70 -0.80 -2.09 9.21
C PHE A 70 -0.54 -2.77 10.54
N PHE A 71 -1.41 -2.59 11.55
CA PHE A 71 -1.23 -3.20 12.87
C PHE A 71 -1.31 -4.72 12.82
N ASN A 72 -2.12 -5.29 11.94
CA ASN A 72 -2.17 -6.74 11.74
C ASN A 72 -0.82 -7.33 11.28
N HIS A 73 -0.02 -6.56 10.55
CA HIS A 73 1.28 -6.99 10.01
C HIS A 73 2.49 -6.36 10.72
N ALA A 74 2.29 -5.45 11.67
CA ALA A 74 3.36 -4.65 12.27
C ALA A 74 4.50 -5.49 12.85
N GLY A 75 4.18 -6.61 13.52
CA GLY A 75 5.19 -7.49 14.11
C GLY A 75 6.22 -8.03 13.11
N GLY A 76 5.80 -8.27 11.85
CA GLY A 76 6.69 -8.73 10.79
C GLY A 76 7.40 -7.61 10.02
N MET A 77 6.87 -6.38 10.06
CA MET A 77 7.40 -5.25 9.28
C MET A 77 8.62 -4.58 9.93
N PHE A 78 8.72 -4.58 11.24
CA PHE A 78 9.81 -3.91 11.96
C PHE A 78 11.01 -4.81 12.27
N THR A 79 10.94 -6.10 11.98
CA THR A 79 12.05 -7.05 12.17
C THR A 79 12.86 -7.18 10.90
N PHE A 80 14.09 -6.65 10.90
CA PHE A 80 15.02 -6.76 9.77
C PHE A 80 16.16 -7.70 10.16
N ASP A 81 16.40 -8.73 9.33
CA ASP A 81 17.48 -9.69 9.48
C ASP A 81 18.60 -9.50 8.42
N GLU A 82 19.57 -10.41 8.37
CA GLU A 82 20.65 -10.34 7.40
C GLU A 82 20.17 -10.55 5.96
N ASP A 83 19.15 -11.37 5.74
CA ASP A 83 18.59 -11.60 4.42
C ASP A 83 17.87 -10.35 3.91
N ASP A 84 17.19 -9.58 4.79
CA ASP A 84 16.64 -8.28 4.46
C ASP A 84 17.74 -7.27 4.06
N ARG A 85 18.88 -7.27 4.74
CA ARG A 85 20.02 -6.39 4.39
C ARG A 85 20.62 -6.76 3.04
N LYS A 86 20.74 -8.06 2.71
CA LYS A 86 21.16 -8.53 1.38
C LYS A 86 20.17 -8.08 0.32
N TRP A 87 18.87 -8.24 0.61
CA TRP A 87 17.81 -7.78 -0.29
C TRP A 87 17.93 -6.28 -0.60
N LEU A 88 18.14 -5.44 0.41
CA LEU A 88 18.30 -3.98 0.23
C LEU A 88 19.55 -3.63 -0.60
N ARG A 89 20.67 -4.33 -0.40
CA ARG A 89 21.89 -4.08 -1.17
C ARG A 89 21.76 -4.45 -2.64
N SER A 90 21.01 -5.50 -2.94
CA SER A 90 20.77 -5.98 -4.32
C SER A 90 19.48 -5.42 -4.93
N LEU A 91 18.69 -4.60 -4.17
CA LEU A 91 17.34 -4.17 -4.55
C LEU A 91 16.45 -5.34 -4.98
N GLY A 92 16.54 -6.47 -4.24
CA GLY A 92 15.78 -7.68 -4.52
C GLY A 92 16.21 -8.44 -5.77
N GLY A 93 17.36 -8.10 -6.34
CA GLY A 93 17.84 -8.68 -7.59
C GLY A 93 17.16 -8.13 -8.84
N TYR A 94 16.23 -7.17 -8.72
CA TYR A 94 15.49 -6.62 -9.88
C TYR A 94 16.37 -5.92 -10.91
N LEU A 95 17.57 -5.48 -10.51
CA LEU A 95 18.55 -4.82 -11.39
C LEU A 95 19.73 -5.72 -11.77
N SER A 96 19.76 -6.96 -11.29
CA SER A 96 20.84 -7.92 -11.56
C SER A 96 20.46 -8.89 -12.68
N ARG A 97 21.45 -9.24 -13.54
CA ARG A 97 21.28 -10.30 -14.53
C ARG A 97 21.31 -11.71 -13.92
N ASP A 98 21.91 -11.84 -12.72
CA ASP A 98 22.01 -13.08 -11.97
C ASP A 98 21.62 -12.81 -10.51
N PRO A 99 20.30 -12.78 -10.20
CA PRO A 99 19.83 -12.43 -8.87
C PRO A 99 20.23 -13.53 -7.87
N GLU A 100 20.99 -13.15 -6.85
CA GLU A 100 21.24 -14.05 -5.71
C GLU A 100 19.91 -14.50 -5.10
N HIS A 101 19.82 -15.78 -4.79
CA HIS A 101 18.67 -16.34 -4.06
C HIS A 101 18.62 -15.78 -2.65
N ILE A 102 17.70 -14.82 -2.42
CA ILE A 102 17.49 -14.20 -1.11
C ILE A 102 16.44 -15.00 -0.34
N ASN A 103 16.78 -15.42 0.87
CA ASN A 103 15.93 -16.24 1.72
C ASN A 103 14.88 -15.39 2.46
N SER A 104 13.91 -14.84 1.73
CA SER A 104 12.88 -13.95 2.30
C SER A 104 11.85 -14.68 3.15
N GLY A 105 11.43 -14.03 4.26
CA GLY A 105 10.28 -14.43 5.08
C GLY A 105 8.93 -14.14 4.42
N LYS A 106 7.82 -14.08 5.21
CA LYS A 106 6.46 -13.75 4.68
C LYS A 106 6.48 -12.44 3.90
N PHE A 107 7.26 -11.45 4.35
CA PHE A 107 7.52 -10.19 3.65
C PHE A 107 9.02 -10.04 3.40
N ASN A 108 9.42 -9.65 2.19
CA ASN A 108 10.79 -9.23 1.89
C ASN A 108 11.03 -7.78 2.35
N ALA A 109 12.29 -7.34 2.37
CA ALA A 109 12.66 -6.02 2.87
C ALA A 109 11.93 -4.86 2.14
N GLY A 110 11.72 -4.96 0.84
CA GLY A 110 10.98 -3.96 0.06
C GLY A 110 9.51 -3.87 0.48
N GLN A 111 8.87 -5.02 0.73
CA GLN A 111 7.49 -5.07 1.25
C GLN A 111 7.39 -4.53 2.68
N LYS A 112 8.39 -4.79 3.54
CA LYS A 112 8.46 -4.22 4.89
C LYS A 112 8.59 -2.70 4.85
N MET A 113 9.51 -2.17 4.04
CA MET A 113 9.68 -0.73 3.87
C MET A 113 8.44 -0.06 3.28
N PHE A 114 7.81 -0.68 2.28
CA PHE A 114 6.55 -0.21 1.73
C PHE A 114 5.45 -0.16 2.80
N GLY A 115 5.30 -1.20 3.63
CA GLY A 115 4.33 -1.25 4.71
C GLY A 115 4.57 -0.16 5.77
N ILE A 116 5.83 0.05 6.18
CA ILE A 116 6.20 1.12 7.12
C ILE A 116 5.88 2.49 6.53
N PHE A 117 6.26 2.74 5.26
CA PHE A 117 5.90 3.99 4.58
C PHE A 117 4.39 4.20 4.55
N MET A 118 3.62 3.16 4.20
CA MET A 118 2.16 3.22 4.16
C MET A 118 1.57 3.59 5.53
N GLY A 119 2.06 3.00 6.62
CA GLY A 119 1.62 3.31 7.98
C GLY A 119 1.88 4.77 8.35
N VAL A 120 3.11 5.25 8.15
CA VAL A 120 3.50 6.63 8.44
C VAL A 120 2.75 7.63 7.55
N ALA A 121 2.70 7.38 6.24
CA ALA A 121 2.01 8.26 5.29
C ALA A 121 0.50 8.33 5.58
N THR A 122 -0.13 7.20 5.94
CA THR A 122 -1.55 7.17 6.34
C THR A 122 -1.80 8.05 7.57
N LEU A 123 -0.95 7.99 8.59
CA LEU A 123 -1.08 8.85 9.78
C LEU A 123 -0.96 10.34 9.41
N LEU A 124 0.05 10.70 8.62
CA LEU A 124 0.27 12.08 8.20
C LEU A 124 -0.85 12.59 7.28
N LEU A 125 -1.31 11.76 6.33
CA LEU A 125 -2.46 12.09 5.47
C LEU A 125 -3.75 12.23 6.28
N GLY A 126 -3.96 11.43 7.32
CA GLY A 126 -5.08 11.55 8.21
C GLY A 126 -5.06 12.87 8.99
N VAL A 127 -3.92 13.20 9.62
CA VAL A 127 -3.75 14.48 10.36
C VAL A 127 -3.94 15.69 9.45
N THR A 128 -3.25 15.71 8.30
CA THR A 128 -3.39 16.80 7.33
C THR A 128 -4.78 16.86 6.72
N GLY A 129 -5.41 15.70 6.51
CA GLY A 129 -6.77 15.59 6.02
C GLY A 129 -7.79 16.23 6.99
N VAL A 130 -7.64 16.00 8.31
CA VAL A 130 -8.50 16.63 9.33
C VAL A 130 -8.29 18.14 9.34
N ILE A 131 -7.04 18.63 9.32
CA ILE A 131 -6.74 20.08 9.28
C ILE A 131 -7.38 20.72 8.03
N ASN A 132 -7.29 20.07 6.88
CA ASN A 132 -7.86 20.56 5.63
C ASN A 132 -9.39 20.42 5.58
N TRP A 133 -9.98 19.58 6.42
CA TRP A 133 -11.44 19.38 6.51
C TRP A 133 -12.14 20.50 7.28
N ILE A 134 -11.51 21.00 8.36
CA ILE A 134 -12.04 22.06 9.23
C ILE A 134 -10.99 23.19 9.39
N PRO A 135 -10.60 23.84 8.27
CA PRO A 135 -9.48 24.79 8.24
C PRO A 135 -9.71 26.03 9.15
N GLU A 136 -10.96 26.36 9.40
CA GLU A 136 -11.36 27.47 10.28
C GLU A 136 -10.95 27.27 11.74
N SER A 137 -10.69 26.02 12.15
CA SER A 137 -10.27 25.67 13.51
C SER A 137 -8.76 25.79 13.73
N PHE A 138 -7.98 26.11 12.69
CA PHE A 138 -6.52 26.11 12.74
C PHE A 138 -5.90 27.42 12.25
N PRO A 139 -4.70 27.81 12.75
CA PRO A 139 -3.95 28.94 12.23
C PRO A 139 -3.67 28.80 10.73
N ARG A 140 -3.80 29.91 9.98
CA ARG A 140 -3.63 29.95 8.52
C ARG A 140 -2.31 29.30 8.03
N GLY A 141 -1.20 29.57 8.73
CA GLY A 141 0.11 28.99 8.38
C GLY A 141 0.13 27.47 8.48
N LEU A 142 -0.55 26.91 9.50
CA LEU A 142 -0.68 25.46 9.66
C LEU A 142 -1.54 24.83 8.55
N VAL A 143 -2.63 25.49 8.17
CA VAL A 143 -3.47 25.02 7.04
C VAL A 143 -2.69 25.02 5.73
N GLN A 144 -1.91 26.07 5.45
CA GLN A 144 -1.07 26.14 4.25
C GLN A 144 0.00 25.06 4.23
N PHE A 145 0.68 24.82 5.36
CA PHE A 145 1.64 23.74 5.49
C PHE A 145 0.98 22.36 5.35
N SER A 146 -0.20 22.19 5.93
CA SER A 146 -0.99 20.94 5.80
C SER A 146 -1.37 20.64 4.35
N LEU A 147 -1.84 21.61 3.60
CA LEU A 147 -2.16 21.47 2.17
C LEU A 147 -0.92 21.06 1.36
N PHE A 148 0.22 21.73 1.61
CA PHE A 148 1.49 21.39 0.96
C PHE A 148 1.93 19.96 1.29
N LEU A 149 1.94 19.58 2.57
CA LEU A 149 2.36 18.24 3.01
C LEU A 149 1.41 17.15 2.50
N HIS A 150 0.09 17.40 2.53
CA HIS A 150 -0.91 16.47 2.01
C HIS A 150 -0.70 16.21 0.51
N GLY A 151 -0.45 17.25 -0.28
CA GLY A 151 -0.14 17.14 -1.71
C GLY A 151 1.18 16.41 -1.97
N LEU A 152 2.23 16.68 -1.19
CA LEU A 152 3.52 16.00 -1.31
C LEU A 152 3.39 14.50 -1.01
N LEU A 153 2.70 14.14 0.08
CA LEU A 153 2.43 12.76 0.45
C LEU A 153 1.57 12.05 -0.59
N PHE A 154 0.57 12.74 -1.14
CA PHE A 154 -0.24 12.22 -2.24
C PHE A 154 0.61 11.80 -3.43
N VAL A 155 1.52 12.67 -3.91
CA VAL A 155 2.41 12.36 -5.03
C VAL A 155 3.31 11.16 -4.71
N ALA A 156 3.96 11.15 -3.53
CA ALA A 156 4.79 10.04 -3.09
C ALA A 156 4.01 8.71 -3.02
N PHE A 157 2.78 8.78 -2.50
CA PHE A 157 1.89 7.62 -2.39
C PHE A 157 1.51 7.06 -3.77
N VAL A 158 1.16 7.93 -4.73
CA VAL A 158 0.83 7.51 -6.11
C VAL A 158 2.02 6.84 -6.78
N MET A 159 3.22 7.40 -6.63
CA MET A 159 4.44 6.81 -7.21
C MET A 159 4.71 5.42 -6.68
N LEU A 160 4.62 5.23 -5.36
CA LEU A 160 4.81 3.91 -4.75
C LEU A 160 3.68 2.93 -5.09
N MET A 161 2.46 3.43 -5.27
CA MET A 161 1.33 2.59 -5.67
C MET A 161 1.48 2.08 -7.11
N ILE A 162 2.02 2.88 -8.03
CA ILE A 162 2.35 2.42 -9.40
C ILE A 162 3.35 1.25 -9.32
N VAL A 163 4.42 1.39 -8.53
CA VAL A 163 5.39 0.31 -8.32
C VAL A 163 4.74 -0.91 -7.68
N HIS A 164 3.89 -0.71 -6.65
CA HIS A 164 3.16 -1.79 -5.99
C HIS A 164 2.28 -2.57 -6.96
N VAL A 165 1.46 -1.90 -7.75
CA VAL A 165 0.57 -2.55 -8.73
C VAL A 165 1.40 -3.29 -9.78
N TYR A 166 2.46 -2.66 -10.31
CA TYR A 166 3.34 -3.31 -11.27
C TYR A 166 3.97 -4.60 -10.71
N LEU A 167 4.58 -4.52 -9.52
CA LEU A 167 5.25 -5.66 -8.91
C LEU A 167 4.30 -6.78 -8.50
N THR A 168 3.07 -6.47 -8.14
CA THR A 168 2.09 -7.48 -7.72
C THR A 168 1.34 -8.13 -8.88
N THR A 169 1.37 -7.53 -10.07
CA THR A 169 0.68 -8.03 -11.26
C THR A 169 1.65 -8.55 -12.32
N ILE A 170 2.45 -7.65 -12.91
CA ILE A 170 3.32 -7.91 -14.07
C ILE A 170 4.71 -8.36 -13.61
N GLY A 171 5.29 -7.66 -12.63
CA GLY A 171 6.68 -7.88 -12.20
C GLY A 171 6.92 -9.22 -11.52
N ASN A 172 5.93 -9.73 -10.74
CA ASN A 172 6.01 -11.04 -10.10
C ASN A 172 4.69 -11.81 -10.32
N PRO A 173 4.51 -12.50 -11.45
CA PRO A 173 3.30 -13.25 -11.76
C PRO A 173 2.95 -14.27 -10.66
N GLY A 174 1.67 -14.34 -10.28
CA GLY A 174 1.18 -15.19 -9.20
C GLY A 174 1.06 -14.50 -7.84
N THR A 175 1.65 -13.30 -7.66
CA THR A 175 1.55 -12.53 -6.40
C THR A 175 0.12 -12.08 -6.12
N LEU A 176 -0.59 -11.60 -7.14
CA LEU A 176 -1.97 -11.13 -7.03
C LEU A 176 -2.93 -12.25 -6.57
N GLU A 177 -2.64 -13.52 -6.90
CA GLU A 177 -3.44 -14.68 -6.47
C GLU A 177 -3.64 -14.70 -4.94
N GLY A 178 -2.61 -14.28 -4.17
CA GLY A 178 -2.69 -14.17 -2.72
C GLY A 178 -3.78 -13.20 -2.24
N MET A 179 -3.99 -12.07 -2.91
CA MET A 179 -5.04 -11.11 -2.54
C MET A 179 -6.40 -11.46 -3.14
N LEU A 180 -6.46 -12.12 -4.30
CA LEU A 180 -7.71 -12.54 -4.90
C LEU A 180 -8.30 -13.78 -4.20
N TYR A 181 -7.46 -14.80 -3.97
CA TYR A 181 -7.91 -16.11 -3.52
C TYR A 181 -7.42 -16.51 -2.12
N GLY A 182 -6.50 -15.75 -1.53
CA GLY A 182 -5.85 -16.06 -0.25
C GLY A 182 -4.67 -17.02 -0.36
N ASN A 183 -4.53 -17.69 -1.49
CA ASN A 183 -3.56 -18.75 -1.71
C ASN A 183 -2.60 -18.40 -2.85
N VAL A 184 -1.36 -18.90 -2.75
CA VAL A 184 -0.35 -18.83 -3.81
C VAL A 184 0.15 -20.23 -4.16
N ARG A 185 0.69 -20.40 -5.36
CA ARG A 185 1.30 -21.68 -5.77
C ARG A 185 2.53 -21.97 -4.91
N ARG A 186 2.70 -23.25 -4.50
CA ARG A 186 3.89 -23.66 -3.72
C ARG A 186 5.20 -23.33 -4.41
N ILE A 187 5.29 -23.46 -5.72
CA ILE A 187 6.48 -23.08 -6.48
C ILE A 187 6.76 -21.58 -6.37
N TRP A 188 5.73 -20.72 -6.44
CA TRP A 188 5.85 -19.29 -6.24
C TRP A 188 6.36 -18.98 -4.82
N ALA A 189 5.77 -19.60 -3.78
CA ALA A 189 6.16 -19.42 -2.39
C ALA A 189 7.63 -19.82 -2.15
N ARG A 190 8.04 -20.98 -2.68
CA ARG A 190 9.41 -21.48 -2.60
C ARG A 190 10.42 -20.56 -3.29
N THR A 191 10.05 -19.96 -4.43
CA THR A 191 10.96 -19.09 -5.22
C THR A 191 11.09 -17.70 -4.61
N HIS A 192 9.96 -17.08 -4.16
CA HIS A 192 9.96 -15.68 -3.74
C HIS A 192 10.09 -15.51 -2.22
N HIS A 193 9.66 -16.51 -1.42
CA HIS A 193 9.61 -16.47 0.03
C HIS A 193 10.04 -17.79 0.66
N PRO A 194 11.28 -18.29 0.38
CA PRO A 194 11.69 -19.62 0.77
C PRO A 194 11.73 -19.85 2.28
N LYS A 195 12.08 -18.83 3.09
CA LYS A 195 12.08 -18.92 4.55
C LYS A 195 10.65 -19.11 5.08
N TRP A 196 9.71 -18.27 4.64
CA TRP A 196 8.31 -18.42 4.99
C TRP A 196 7.71 -19.75 4.51
N TYR A 197 8.09 -20.21 3.31
CA TYR A 197 7.60 -21.47 2.78
C TYR A 197 7.97 -22.66 3.67
N LYS A 198 9.21 -22.68 4.22
CA LYS A 198 9.64 -23.70 5.20
C LYS A 198 8.85 -23.60 6.52
N GLU A 199 8.56 -22.40 7.00
CA GLU A 199 7.79 -22.15 8.22
C GLU A 199 6.36 -22.71 8.14
N VAL A 200 5.72 -22.67 6.97
CA VAL A 200 4.34 -23.18 6.75
C VAL A 200 4.31 -24.65 6.30
N GLY A 201 5.37 -25.43 6.54
CA GLY A 201 5.44 -26.85 6.26
C GLY A 201 5.77 -27.19 4.81
N GLY A 202 6.50 -26.31 4.11
CA GLY A 202 7.12 -26.59 2.81
C GLY A 202 8.44 -27.38 3.00
N GLU A 203 8.56 -28.52 2.31
CA GLU A 203 9.82 -29.26 2.15
C GLU A 203 10.62 -28.73 0.99
#